data_be3309e1e04ed299ea11c276d9d31850
#
_entry.id   be3309e1e04ed299ea11c276d9d31850
#
_cell.length_a   1.000
_cell.length_b   1.000
_cell.length_c   1.000
_cell.angle_alpha   90.00
_cell.angle_beta   90.00
_cell.angle_gamma   90.00
#
_symmetry.space_group_name_H-M   'P 1'
#
loop_
_entity.id
_entity.type
_entity.pdbx_description
1 polymer ?
#
loop_
_entity_poly.entity_id
_entity_poly.type
_entity_poly.pdbx_seq_one_letter_code
_entity_poly.pdbx_strand_id
1 'polypeptide(L)'
;MRVEVFPLEKITIDNKEIMLGMNIDEVQKLIGMPDRVFSNCDGESGRHYYFDSELGLDFDESGLLEFIEFLGGIDGNLRPYLYGVSAFETSADELLKIIMQQDDEVDDSEADYCYCFLNIGIGLWRQDNQNKHWDTIGIGVDKYYRFE
;
A
#
# COMPACT_ATOMS: atom_id res chain seq x y z
N MET A 1 -9.73 -12.21 1.87
CA MET A 1 -9.25 -12.38 0.48
C MET A 1 -7.75 -12.14 0.43
N ARG A 2 -7.03 -13.12 -0.06
CA ARG A 2 -5.57 -13.04 -0.16
C ARG A 2 -5.13 -12.14 -1.30
N VAL A 3 -4.18 -11.25 -1.04
CA VAL A 3 -3.58 -10.37 -2.04
C VAL A 3 -2.07 -10.59 -2.01
N GLU A 4 -1.47 -10.88 -3.16
CA GLU A 4 -0.01 -10.99 -3.24
C GLU A 4 0.58 -9.62 -3.56
N VAL A 5 1.57 -9.20 -2.79
CA VAL A 5 2.22 -7.90 -2.93
C VAL A 5 3.63 -8.08 -3.47
N PHE A 6 3.93 -7.43 -4.58
CA PHE A 6 5.24 -7.41 -5.21
C PHE A 6 5.76 -5.97 -5.16
N PRO A 7 6.65 -5.65 -4.19
CA PRO A 7 7.13 -4.28 -4.01
C PRO A 7 7.69 -3.68 -5.30
N LEU A 8 7.43 -2.41 -5.54
CA LEU A 8 7.82 -1.64 -6.73
C LEU A 8 7.14 -2.07 -8.01
N GLU A 9 6.33 -3.12 -8.00
CA GLU A 9 5.72 -3.65 -9.20
C GLU A 9 4.19 -3.61 -9.19
N LYS A 10 3.58 -4.42 -8.33
CA LYS A 10 2.15 -4.71 -8.46
C LYS A 10 1.57 -5.40 -7.24
N ILE A 11 0.24 -5.52 -7.24
CA ILE A 11 -0.46 -6.48 -6.40
C ILE A 11 -1.25 -7.43 -7.31
N THR A 12 -1.45 -8.65 -6.83
CA THR A 12 -2.34 -9.61 -7.48
C THR A 12 -3.52 -9.87 -6.56
N ILE A 13 -4.71 -9.55 -7.04
CA ILE A 13 -5.95 -9.70 -6.28
C ILE A 13 -7.00 -10.36 -7.18
N ASP A 14 -7.57 -11.48 -6.69
CA ASP A 14 -8.59 -12.23 -7.42
C ASP A 14 -8.17 -12.55 -8.88
N ASN A 15 -6.93 -13.03 -9.04
CA ASN A 15 -6.30 -13.35 -10.34
C ASN A 15 -6.09 -12.15 -11.26
N LYS A 16 -6.22 -10.93 -10.74
CA LYS A 16 -6.02 -9.71 -11.51
C LYS A 16 -4.75 -9.02 -11.02
N GLU A 17 -3.96 -8.53 -11.96
CA GLU A 17 -2.73 -7.82 -11.64
C GLU A 17 -2.94 -6.32 -11.76
N ILE A 18 -2.82 -5.60 -10.64
CA ILE A 18 -2.86 -4.14 -10.61
C ILE A 18 -1.42 -3.66 -10.48
N MET A 19 -0.90 -3.07 -11.54
CA MET A 19 0.50 -2.67 -11.62
C MET A 19 0.67 -1.19 -11.34
N LEU A 20 1.73 -0.87 -10.59
CA LEU A 20 2.13 0.53 -10.46
C LEU A 20 2.44 1.07 -11.85
N GLY A 21 2.00 2.30 -12.14
CA GLY A 21 2.12 2.90 -13.47
C GLY A 21 0.91 2.73 -14.37
N MET A 22 -0.05 1.90 -14.00
CA MET A 22 -1.30 1.78 -14.76
C MET A 22 -2.09 3.08 -14.71
N ASN A 23 -2.81 3.39 -15.78
CA ASN A 23 -3.70 4.54 -15.77
C ASN A 23 -5.08 4.17 -15.17
N ILE A 24 -5.89 5.18 -14.89
CA ILE A 24 -7.19 5.01 -14.25
C ILE A 24 -8.09 4.07 -15.06
N ASP A 25 -8.15 4.25 -16.38
CA ASP A 25 -9.01 3.43 -17.25
C ASP A 25 -8.62 1.96 -17.23
N GLU A 26 -7.33 1.68 -17.21
CA GLU A 26 -6.82 0.30 -17.14
C GLU A 26 -7.22 -0.38 -15.85
N VAL A 27 -7.10 0.35 -14.72
CA VAL A 27 -7.51 -0.15 -13.41
C VAL A 27 -9.01 -0.43 -13.40
N GLN A 28 -9.82 0.50 -13.90
CA GLN A 28 -11.28 0.35 -13.92
C GLN A 28 -11.74 -0.81 -14.80
N LYS A 29 -11.02 -1.11 -15.86
CA LYS A 29 -11.31 -2.28 -16.69
C LYS A 29 -11.07 -3.58 -15.93
N LEU A 30 -10.10 -3.61 -15.02
CA LEU A 30 -9.77 -4.80 -14.26
C LEU A 30 -10.71 -5.01 -13.06
N ILE A 31 -10.97 -3.99 -12.27
CA ILE A 31 -11.67 -4.13 -10.99
C ILE A 31 -12.94 -3.29 -10.87
N GLY A 32 -13.33 -2.62 -11.95
CA GLY A 32 -14.58 -1.86 -11.97
C GLY A 32 -14.43 -0.46 -11.43
N MET A 33 -15.57 0.19 -11.18
CA MET A 33 -15.60 1.55 -10.66
C MET A 33 -15.28 1.57 -9.17
N PRO A 34 -14.60 2.60 -8.68
CA PRO A 34 -14.31 2.72 -7.25
C PRO A 34 -15.57 2.98 -6.43
N ASP A 35 -15.51 2.62 -5.15
CA ASP A 35 -16.59 2.92 -4.20
C ASP A 35 -16.74 4.43 -4.00
N ARG A 36 -15.63 5.12 -3.97
CA ARG A 36 -15.61 6.58 -3.88
C ARG A 36 -14.25 7.12 -4.36
N VAL A 37 -14.23 8.40 -4.68
CA VAL A 37 -13.06 9.10 -5.19
C VAL A 37 -12.85 10.38 -4.41
N PHE A 38 -11.60 10.60 -3.96
CA PHE A 38 -11.17 11.90 -3.47
C PHE A 38 -10.27 12.52 -4.54
N SER A 39 -10.79 13.50 -5.24
CA SER A 39 -10.05 14.18 -6.30
C SER A 39 -9.23 15.32 -5.72
N ASN A 40 -8.06 15.55 -6.31
CA ASN A 40 -7.32 16.78 -6.06
C ASN A 40 -8.05 17.95 -6.71
N CYS A 41 -7.61 19.19 -6.42
CA CYS A 41 -8.20 20.40 -6.98
C CYS A 41 -8.27 20.38 -8.51
N ASP A 42 -7.44 19.59 -9.15
CA ASP A 42 -7.35 19.48 -10.62
C ASP A 42 -8.36 18.49 -11.22
N GLY A 43 -9.07 17.74 -10.38
CA GLY A 43 -10.20 16.91 -10.80
C GLY A 43 -9.92 15.55 -11.41
N GLU A 44 -8.69 15.22 -11.82
CA GLU A 44 -8.39 13.97 -12.52
C GLU A 44 -7.54 13.02 -11.74
N SER A 45 -6.68 13.51 -10.87
CA SER A 45 -5.84 12.69 -9.99
C SER A 45 -6.43 12.65 -8.60
N GLY A 46 -6.01 11.70 -7.81
CA GLY A 46 -6.46 11.59 -6.44
C GLY A 46 -6.53 10.15 -5.99
N ARG A 47 -7.30 9.93 -4.94
CA ARG A 47 -7.42 8.59 -4.35
C ARG A 47 -8.73 7.94 -4.71
N HIS A 48 -8.65 6.73 -5.24
CA HIS A 48 -9.81 5.87 -5.54
C HIS A 48 -9.86 4.75 -4.51
N TYR A 49 -11.01 4.56 -3.87
CA TYR A 49 -11.20 3.51 -2.87
C TYR A 49 -11.97 2.35 -3.44
N TYR A 50 -11.52 1.14 -3.10
CA TYR A 50 -12.12 -0.12 -3.51
C TYR A 50 -12.29 -1.05 -2.29
N PHE A 51 -13.13 -2.06 -2.42
CA PHE A 51 -13.34 -3.09 -1.37
C PHE A 51 -13.72 -2.48 -0.03
N ASP A 52 -14.81 -1.70 -0.01
CA ASP A 52 -15.31 -1.01 1.18
C ASP A 52 -14.25 -0.13 1.84
N SER A 53 -13.47 0.55 1.00
CA SER A 53 -12.39 1.45 1.43
C SER A 53 -11.19 0.75 2.08
N GLU A 54 -11.07 -0.57 1.95
CA GLU A 54 -9.90 -1.28 2.43
C GLU A 54 -8.69 -1.13 1.52
N LEU A 55 -8.92 -0.74 0.25
CA LEU A 55 -7.85 -0.54 -0.72
C LEU A 55 -7.93 0.90 -1.23
N GLY A 56 -6.83 1.64 -1.09
CA GLY A 56 -6.69 2.98 -1.64
C GLY A 56 -5.68 2.97 -2.76
N LEU A 57 -6.05 3.55 -3.90
CA LEU A 57 -5.17 3.68 -5.06
C LEU A 57 -4.97 5.17 -5.33
N ASP A 58 -3.72 5.61 -5.24
CA ASP A 58 -3.37 7.02 -5.49
C ASP A 58 -2.80 7.17 -6.89
N PHE A 59 -3.42 8.04 -7.67
CA PHE A 59 -3.01 8.36 -9.03
C PHE A 59 -2.32 9.73 -9.04
N ASP A 60 -1.23 9.82 -9.78
CA ASP A 60 -0.47 11.06 -9.91
C ASP A 60 -1.18 12.07 -10.84
N GLU A 61 -0.55 13.21 -11.08
CA GLU A 61 -1.11 14.28 -11.92
C GLU A 61 -1.41 13.82 -13.35
N SER A 62 -0.69 12.81 -13.83
CA SER A 62 -0.90 12.23 -15.17
C SER A 62 -1.93 11.12 -15.17
N GLY A 63 -2.51 10.80 -14.01
CA GLY A 63 -3.48 9.72 -13.89
C GLY A 63 -2.86 8.33 -13.84
N LEU A 64 -1.59 8.23 -13.47
CA LEU A 64 -0.89 6.96 -13.34
C LEU A 64 -0.81 6.53 -11.88
N LEU A 65 -1.03 5.25 -11.64
CA LEU A 65 -1.01 4.68 -10.28
C LEU A 65 0.39 4.77 -9.68
N GLU A 66 0.53 5.54 -8.60
CA GLU A 66 1.82 5.74 -7.94
C GLU A 66 1.91 5.12 -6.55
N PHE A 67 0.77 4.80 -5.92
CA PHE A 67 0.76 4.28 -4.57
C PHE A 67 -0.48 3.42 -4.33
N ILE A 68 -0.28 2.29 -3.65
CA ILE A 68 -1.34 1.37 -3.26
C ILE A 68 -1.30 1.22 -1.75
N GLU A 69 -2.42 1.44 -1.08
CA GLU A 69 -2.50 1.38 0.38
C GLU A 69 -3.58 0.41 0.83
N PHE A 70 -3.22 -0.46 1.77
CA PHE A 70 -4.14 -1.38 2.44
C PHE A 70 -4.51 -0.77 3.78
N LEU A 71 -5.81 -0.54 4.01
CA LEU A 71 -6.32 0.23 5.14
C LEU A 71 -7.15 -0.58 6.13
N GLY A 72 -7.43 -1.85 5.80
CA GLY A 72 -8.34 -2.66 6.62
C GLY A 72 -7.74 -3.19 7.90
N GLY A 73 -6.43 -3.33 7.96
CA GLY A 73 -5.78 -3.88 9.13
C GLY A 73 -6.18 -5.33 9.39
N ILE A 74 -5.96 -5.78 10.63
CA ILE A 74 -6.24 -7.16 11.02
C ILE A 74 -7.74 -7.50 10.99
N ASP A 75 -8.59 -6.50 11.13
CA ASP A 75 -10.05 -6.70 11.14
C ASP A 75 -10.67 -6.66 9.75
N GLY A 76 -9.93 -6.24 8.73
CA GLY A 76 -10.43 -6.16 7.37
C GLY A 76 -10.51 -7.51 6.67
N ASN A 77 -11.05 -7.51 5.45
CA ASN A 77 -11.19 -8.71 4.62
C ASN A 77 -9.99 -8.94 3.71
N LEU A 78 -9.29 -7.88 3.31
CA LEU A 78 -8.09 -8.01 2.48
C LEU A 78 -6.91 -8.44 3.32
N ARG A 79 -6.19 -9.44 2.83
CA ARG A 79 -5.01 -10.00 3.49
C ARG A 79 -3.81 -9.89 2.57
N PRO A 80 -3.07 -8.77 2.65
CA PRO A 80 -1.86 -8.62 1.84
C PRO A 80 -0.75 -9.53 2.35
N TYR A 81 -0.14 -10.26 1.44
CA TYR A 81 1.01 -11.13 1.70
C TYR A 81 2.26 -10.50 1.12
N LEU A 82 3.28 -10.38 1.95
CA LEU A 82 4.52 -9.69 1.64
C LEU A 82 5.66 -10.56 2.14
N TYR A 83 6.60 -10.90 1.26
CA TYR A 83 7.72 -11.78 1.60
C TYR A 83 7.28 -13.09 2.28
N GLY A 84 6.17 -13.66 1.81
CA GLY A 84 5.68 -14.96 2.26
C GLY A 84 4.85 -14.94 3.54
N VAL A 85 4.59 -13.78 4.14
CA VAL A 85 3.79 -13.70 5.37
C VAL A 85 2.60 -12.77 5.20
N SER A 86 1.53 -13.05 5.95
CA SER A 86 0.36 -12.16 6.00
C SER A 86 0.74 -10.91 6.79
N ALA A 87 0.76 -9.77 6.11
CA ALA A 87 1.32 -8.55 6.68
C ALA A 87 0.52 -8.04 7.88
N PHE A 88 -0.82 -8.12 7.84
CA PHE A 88 -1.66 -7.67 8.96
C PHE A 88 -1.75 -8.69 10.09
N GLU A 89 -1.59 -9.98 9.81
CA GLU A 89 -1.69 -11.03 10.81
C GLU A 89 -0.35 -11.30 11.51
N THR A 90 0.75 -10.89 10.91
CA THR A 90 2.08 -11.01 11.50
C THR A 90 2.26 -9.87 12.51
N SER A 91 2.93 -10.14 13.63
CA SER A 91 3.15 -9.10 14.64
C SER A 91 3.95 -7.93 14.03
N ALA A 92 3.69 -6.72 14.51
CA ALA A 92 4.32 -5.52 13.98
C ALA A 92 5.86 -5.61 14.03
N ASP A 93 6.41 -6.10 15.15
CA ASP A 93 7.85 -6.23 15.32
C ASP A 93 8.45 -7.25 14.37
N GLU A 94 7.77 -8.37 14.18
CA GLU A 94 8.26 -9.43 13.29
C GLU A 94 8.22 -9.00 11.83
N LEU A 95 7.12 -8.36 11.40
CA LEU A 95 7.04 -7.86 10.03
C LEU A 95 8.11 -6.81 9.76
N LEU A 96 8.33 -5.91 10.72
CA LEU A 96 9.39 -4.90 10.61
C LEU A 96 10.75 -5.57 10.38
N LYS A 97 11.07 -6.61 11.13
CA LYS A 97 12.34 -7.34 10.97
C LYS A 97 12.45 -8.01 9.60
N ILE A 98 11.37 -8.61 9.13
CA ILE A 98 11.34 -9.26 7.81
C ILE A 98 11.63 -8.25 6.71
N ILE A 99 10.98 -7.08 6.75
CA ILE A 99 11.15 -6.05 5.74
C ILE A 99 12.55 -5.43 5.83
N MET A 100 13.07 -5.23 7.04
CA MET A 100 14.42 -4.69 7.24
C MET A 100 15.51 -5.59 6.67
N GLN A 101 15.25 -6.88 6.50
CA GLN A 101 16.18 -7.79 5.82
C GLN A 101 16.23 -7.53 4.32
N GLN A 102 15.19 -6.91 3.76
CA GLN A 102 15.10 -6.60 2.34
C GLN A 102 15.60 -5.19 2.02
N ASP A 103 15.51 -4.27 2.98
CA ASP A 103 15.91 -2.89 2.79
C ASP A 103 16.34 -2.30 4.12
N ASP A 104 17.61 -1.92 4.20
CA ASP A 104 18.19 -1.32 5.40
C ASP A 104 18.14 0.21 5.41
N GLU A 105 17.68 0.83 4.30
CA GLU A 105 17.47 2.27 4.24
C GLU A 105 16.03 2.58 4.64
N VAL A 106 15.83 2.83 5.92
CA VAL A 106 14.51 3.08 6.47
C VAL A 106 14.44 4.48 7.08
N ASP A 107 13.36 5.21 6.76
CA ASP A 107 13.03 6.44 7.46
C ASP A 107 12.22 6.06 8.70
N ASP A 108 12.85 6.14 9.85
CA ASP A 108 12.26 5.83 11.15
C ASP A 108 12.08 7.08 12.02
N SER A 109 12.01 8.25 11.38
CA SER A 109 11.86 9.52 12.10
C SER A 109 10.60 9.60 12.96
N GLU A 110 9.57 8.81 12.60
CA GLU A 110 8.35 8.65 13.38
C GLU A 110 8.28 7.24 13.98
N ALA A 111 9.42 6.73 14.42
CA ALA A 111 9.54 5.38 14.93
C ALA A 111 8.49 5.08 15.98
N ASP A 112 8.13 3.82 16.00
CA ASP A 112 7.04 3.08 16.61
C ASP A 112 5.68 3.31 15.95
N TYR A 113 5.43 4.44 15.27
CA TYR A 113 4.17 4.68 14.57
C TYR A 113 4.29 4.44 13.07
N CYS A 114 5.40 4.83 12.46
CA CYS A 114 5.56 4.81 11.00
C CYS A 114 6.99 4.45 10.62
N TYR A 115 7.11 3.61 9.61
CA TYR A 115 8.39 3.25 8.99
C TYR A 115 8.24 3.28 7.48
N CYS A 116 9.13 3.98 6.79
CA CYS A 116 9.13 4.04 5.34
C CYS A 116 10.45 3.47 4.81
N PHE A 117 10.35 2.43 4.00
CA PHE A 117 11.52 1.76 3.41
C PHE A 117 11.81 2.40 2.05
N LEU A 118 12.95 3.06 1.95
CA LEU A 118 13.22 4.02 0.86
C LEU A 118 13.53 3.37 -0.47
N ASN A 119 14.15 2.19 -0.48
CA ASN A 119 14.51 1.52 -1.73
C ASN A 119 13.39 0.65 -2.30
N ILE A 120 12.62 -0.01 -1.43
CA ILE A 120 11.57 -0.93 -1.87
C ILE A 120 10.18 -0.30 -1.85
N GLY A 121 10.06 0.95 -1.41
CA GLY A 121 8.81 1.69 -1.49
C GLY A 121 7.69 1.20 -0.59
N ILE A 122 8.02 0.62 0.56
CA ILE A 122 7.02 0.11 1.51
C ILE A 122 6.87 1.08 2.67
N GLY A 123 5.62 1.35 3.06
CA GLY A 123 5.30 2.12 4.27
C GLY A 123 4.46 1.30 5.23
N LEU A 124 4.77 1.41 6.51
CA LEU A 124 4.01 0.79 7.59
C LEU A 124 3.53 1.88 8.53
N TRP A 125 2.27 1.78 8.95
CA TRP A 125 1.70 2.76 9.88
C TRP A 125 0.75 2.09 10.87
N ARG A 126 0.77 2.57 12.11
CA ARG A 126 -0.22 2.21 13.12
C ARG A 126 -0.57 3.44 13.96
N GLN A 127 -1.83 3.51 14.37
CA GLN A 127 -2.34 4.66 15.13
C GLN A 127 -1.74 4.72 16.53
N ASP A 128 -1.54 3.55 17.16
CA ASP A 128 -1.03 3.44 18.53
C ASP A 128 0.20 2.54 18.53
N ASN A 129 1.30 2.99 19.13
CA ASN A 129 2.53 2.21 19.21
C ASN A 129 2.41 0.96 20.09
N GLN A 130 1.31 0.80 20.81
CA GLN A 130 1.01 -0.40 21.58
C GLN A 130 0.27 -1.44 20.75
N ASN A 131 -0.21 -1.10 19.55
CA ASN A 131 -0.84 -2.07 18.66
C ASN A 131 0.17 -3.13 18.25
N LYS A 132 -0.24 -4.39 18.34
CA LYS A 132 0.62 -5.53 17.99
C LYS A 132 0.69 -5.79 16.50
N HIS A 133 -0.17 -5.14 15.73
CA HIS A 133 -0.26 -5.29 14.27
C HIS A 133 -0.27 -3.93 13.61
N TRP A 134 0.23 -3.88 12.37
CA TRP A 134 0.17 -2.65 11.59
C TRP A 134 -1.26 -2.40 11.13
N ASP A 135 -1.69 -1.13 11.16
CA ASP A 135 -3.03 -0.74 10.72
C ASP A 135 -3.09 -0.49 9.22
N THR A 136 -1.99 -0.04 8.64
CA THR A 136 -1.92 0.35 7.24
C THR A 136 -0.58 -0.08 6.64
N ILE A 137 -0.64 -0.59 5.42
CA ILE A 137 0.54 -0.97 4.66
C ILE A 137 0.41 -0.38 3.27
N GLY A 138 1.45 0.34 2.83
CA GLY A 138 1.47 0.96 1.52
C GLY A 138 2.65 0.51 0.68
N ILE A 139 2.45 0.48 -0.64
CA ILE A 139 3.53 0.27 -1.59
C ILE A 139 3.49 1.38 -2.64
N GLY A 140 4.65 1.96 -2.93
CA GLY A 140 4.78 3.06 -3.86
C GLY A 140 5.72 2.74 -5.01
N VAL A 141 5.68 3.58 -6.04
CA VAL A 141 6.64 3.52 -7.14
C VAL A 141 8.06 3.77 -6.63
N ASP A 142 9.05 3.44 -7.45
CA ASP A 142 10.45 3.71 -7.10
C ASP A 142 10.62 5.16 -6.66
N LYS A 143 11.32 5.36 -5.55
CA LYS A 143 11.60 6.67 -4.93
C LYS A 143 10.39 7.40 -4.35
N TYR A 144 9.26 6.71 -4.20
CA TYR A 144 8.03 7.33 -3.67
C TYR A 144 8.27 8.00 -2.31
N TYR A 145 9.03 7.35 -1.43
CA TYR A 145 9.32 7.86 -0.08
C TYR A 145 10.59 8.69 0.00
N ARG A 146 11.29 8.93 -1.11
CA ARG A 146 12.47 9.79 -1.11
C ARG A 146 12.06 11.21 -1.46
N PHE A 147 12.30 12.10 -0.53
CA PHE A 147 12.04 13.54 -0.70
C PHE A 147 13.37 14.22 -0.96
N GLU A 148 13.54 14.75 -2.16
CA GLU A 148 14.74 15.48 -2.56
C GLU A 148 14.38 16.93 -2.90
#